data_5f3b54b9b0029a27c1bc9de44ff56160
#
_entry.id   5f3b54b9b0029a27c1bc9de44ff56160
#
_cell.length_a   1.000
_cell.length_b   1.000
_cell.length_c   1.000
_cell.angle_alpha   90.00
_cell.angle_beta   90.00
_cell.angle_gamma   90.00
#
_symmetry.space_group_name_H-M   'P 1'
#
loop_
_entity.id
_entity.type
_entity.pdbx_description
1 polymer ?
#
loop_
_entity_poly.entity_id
_entity_poly.type
_entity_poly.pdbx_seq_one_letter_code
_entity_poly.pdbx_strand_id
1 'polypeptide(L)'
;MNESYRLGEQSIVAYLQRLANGVSTAELDVDALPTELRAIGEQVQKTHAILHQERELLERSAYIDPLTNLGNRGGLDRHVDQLWRKGEPFTCAYIDIDHLKHCNDVFGHAEGNRYILRICRALSETMEHDELLFRIGGDEFVLIAPAASETELEQRLEQTRTGLIEATSDGKAPMIASFSFGCSRVDPLAGDTRRQMTMDADRKMYRYKLMHRVQQPEGDSAPQRPVADHLPCNDRVFQAISMSSETRYPFILNLDTGESQWSVNAVRDFGLPSQHPFNSVDMWLARVHPEDRDNVRSELDMVVNGSWHFHYMQY
;
A
#
# COMPACT_ATOMS: atom_id res chain seq x y z
N MET A 1 49.75 -17.67 -36.10
CA MET A 1 48.34 -17.34 -35.79
C MET A 1 47.84 -16.53 -36.94
N ASN A 2 46.78 -16.95 -37.61
CA ASN A 2 46.25 -16.37 -38.83
C ASN A 2 45.67 -14.98 -38.52
N GLU A 3 45.92 -13.96 -39.35
CA GLU A 3 45.41 -12.58 -39.21
C GLU A 3 43.88 -12.53 -39.04
N SER A 4 43.17 -13.39 -39.76
CA SER A 4 41.70 -13.57 -39.66
C SER A 4 41.28 -14.00 -38.26
N TYR A 5 42.01 -14.90 -37.61
CA TYR A 5 41.70 -15.34 -36.25
C TYR A 5 41.84 -14.20 -35.24
N ARG A 6 42.86 -13.40 -35.36
CA ARG A 6 43.14 -12.22 -34.50
C ARG A 6 42.06 -11.16 -34.62
N LEU A 7 41.56 -10.90 -35.82
CA LEU A 7 40.44 -9.99 -36.08
C LEU A 7 39.13 -10.52 -35.46
N GLY A 8 38.88 -11.82 -35.54
CA GLY A 8 37.71 -12.44 -34.91
C GLY A 8 37.72 -12.37 -33.37
N GLU A 9 38.90 -12.61 -32.75
CA GLU A 9 39.05 -12.38 -31.28
C GLU A 9 38.80 -10.94 -30.90
N GLN A 10 39.31 -9.97 -31.64
CA GLN A 10 39.10 -8.54 -31.39
C GLN A 10 37.61 -8.18 -31.50
N SER A 11 36.89 -8.75 -32.44
CA SER A 11 35.46 -8.52 -32.62
C SER A 11 34.65 -9.03 -31.42
N ILE A 12 34.97 -10.22 -30.89
CA ILE A 12 34.33 -10.76 -29.70
C ILE A 12 34.67 -9.91 -28.46
N VAL A 13 35.91 -9.52 -28.28
CA VAL A 13 36.36 -8.66 -27.16
C VAL A 13 35.70 -7.29 -27.23
N ALA A 14 35.63 -6.67 -28.40
CA ALA A 14 34.97 -5.39 -28.59
C ALA A 14 33.47 -5.48 -28.27
N TYR A 15 32.80 -6.56 -28.67
CA TYR A 15 31.41 -6.84 -28.30
C TYR A 15 31.23 -6.92 -26.79
N LEU A 16 32.04 -7.73 -26.09
CA LEU A 16 32.01 -7.88 -24.64
C LEU A 16 32.29 -6.55 -23.91
N GLN A 17 33.20 -5.75 -24.41
CA GLN A 17 33.48 -4.41 -23.85
C GLN A 17 32.27 -3.46 -24.01
N ARG A 18 31.59 -3.48 -25.16
CA ARG A 18 30.39 -2.68 -25.36
C ARG A 18 29.29 -3.09 -24.42
N LEU A 19 29.10 -4.40 -24.17
CA LEU A 19 28.15 -4.91 -23.19
C LEU A 19 28.52 -4.48 -21.77
N ALA A 20 29.79 -4.59 -21.38
CA ALA A 20 30.28 -4.15 -20.07
C ALA A 20 30.07 -2.65 -19.83
N ASN A 21 30.12 -1.84 -20.91
CA ASN A 21 29.82 -0.40 -20.86
C ASN A 21 28.33 -0.07 -20.94
N GLY A 22 27.45 -1.08 -20.84
CA GLY A 22 25.99 -0.87 -20.78
C GLY A 22 25.30 -0.69 -22.14
N VAL A 23 25.96 -1.00 -23.26
CA VAL A 23 25.38 -0.93 -24.60
C VAL A 23 24.60 -2.21 -24.87
N SER A 24 23.32 -2.26 -24.47
CA SER A 24 22.45 -3.44 -24.62
C SER A 24 22.10 -3.79 -26.07
N THR A 25 22.25 -2.86 -27.00
CA THR A 25 21.99 -3.05 -28.44
C THR A 25 23.23 -3.47 -29.22
N ALA A 26 24.32 -3.89 -28.54
CA ALA A 26 25.51 -4.37 -29.23
C ALA A 26 25.17 -5.67 -29.98
N GLU A 27 25.57 -5.75 -31.25
CA GLU A 27 25.46 -6.95 -32.06
C GLU A 27 26.85 -7.48 -32.39
N LEU A 28 26.98 -8.81 -32.38
CA LEU A 28 28.16 -9.52 -32.84
C LEU A 28 27.77 -10.25 -34.13
N ASP A 29 28.44 -9.88 -35.23
CA ASP A 29 28.28 -10.59 -36.50
C ASP A 29 29.04 -11.93 -36.43
N VAL A 30 28.35 -12.99 -36.07
CA VAL A 30 28.89 -14.34 -35.91
C VAL A 30 29.29 -14.93 -37.25
N ASP A 31 28.60 -14.60 -38.34
CA ASP A 31 28.90 -15.10 -39.66
C ASP A 31 30.17 -14.55 -40.24
N ALA A 32 30.56 -13.35 -39.80
CA ALA A 32 31.85 -12.73 -40.16
C ALA A 32 33.04 -13.30 -39.37
N LEU A 33 32.79 -14.14 -38.33
CA LEU A 33 33.85 -14.75 -37.54
C LEU A 33 34.52 -15.91 -38.28
N PRO A 34 35.82 -16.14 -38.08
CA PRO A 34 36.50 -17.38 -38.49
C PRO A 34 35.78 -18.62 -37.95
N THR A 35 35.81 -19.71 -38.73
CA THR A 35 35.07 -20.96 -38.41
C THR A 35 35.37 -21.46 -36.99
N GLU A 36 36.64 -21.35 -36.56
CA GLU A 36 37.11 -21.78 -35.25
C GLU A 36 36.53 -20.95 -34.09
N LEU A 37 36.09 -19.71 -34.35
CA LEU A 37 35.54 -18.78 -33.34
C LEU A 37 34.01 -18.66 -33.37
N ARG A 38 33.37 -19.19 -34.41
CA ARG A 38 31.89 -19.10 -34.57
C ARG A 38 31.15 -19.71 -33.39
N ALA A 39 31.54 -20.90 -32.96
CA ALA A 39 30.90 -21.57 -31.82
C ALA A 39 31.03 -20.74 -30.51
N ILE A 40 32.17 -20.05 -30.33
CA ILE A 40 32.37 -19.15 -29.20
C ILE A 40 31.47 -17.91 -29.34
N GLY A 41 31.43 -17.30 -30.52
CA GLY A 41 30.58 -16.15 -30.80
C GLY A 41 29.11 -16.44 -30.57
N GLU A 42 28.60 -17.56 -31.08
CA GLU A 42 27.23 -18.03 -30.85
C GLU A 42 26.93 -18.23 -29.35
N GLN A 43 27.85 -18.86 -28.61
CA GLN A 43 27.66 -19.09 -27.18
C GLN A 43 27.67 -17.75 -26.39
N VAL A 44 28.50 -16.80 -26.75
CA VAL A 44 28.55 -15.48 -26.14
C VAL A 44 27.22 -14.72 -26.37
N GLN A 45 26.73 -14.70 -27.63
CA GLN A 45 25.43 -14.09 -27.94
C GLN A 45 24.28 -14.75 -27.19
N LYS A 46 24.23 -16.08 -27.17
CA LYS A 46 23.21 -16.83 -26.45
C LYS A 46 23.21 -16.53 -24.94
N THR A 47 24.40 -16.50 -24.35
CA THR A 47 24.56 -16.16 -22.91
C THR A 47 24.10 -14.75 -22.64
N HIS A 48 24.47 -13.79 -23.49
CA HIS A 48 24.02 -12.40 -23.36
C HIS A 48 22.48 -12.29 -23.46
N ALA A 49 21.87 -12.93 -24.45
CA ALA A 49 20.42 -12.94 -24.60
C ALA A 49 19.70 -13.50 -23.37
N ILE A 50 20.19 -14.58 -22.78
CA ILE A 50 19.67 -15.16 -21.55
C ILE A 50 19.79 -14.17 -20.38
N LEU A 51 20.97 -13.60 -20.16
CA LEU A 51 21.21 -12.66 -19.08
C LEU A 51 20.34 -11.39 -19.23
N HIS A 52 20.15 -10.92 -20.45
CA HIS A 52 19.28 -9.76 -20.72
C HIS A 52 17.83 -10.09 -20.39
N GLN A 53 17.34 -11.25 -20.81
CA GLN A 53 16.00 -11.72 -20.50
C GLN A 53 15.78 -11.91 -18.99
N GLU A 54 16.73 -12.53 -18.30
CA GLU A 54 16.67 -12.69 -16.84
C GLU A 54 16.64 -11.34 -16.12
N ARG A 55 17.49 -10.39 -16.56
CA ARG A 55 17.50 -9.04 -16.01
C ARG A 55 16.16 -8.33 -16.21
N GLU A 56 15.57 -8.38 -17.39
CA GLU A 56 14.26 -7.80 -17.67
C GLU A 56 13.16 -8.42 -16.79
N LEU A 57 13.19 -9.76 -16.61
CA LEU A 57 12.24 -10.45 -15.72
C LEU A 57 12.41 -10.02 -14.25
N LEU A 58 13.66 -9.88 -13.79
CA LEU A 58 13.96 -9.40 -12.45
C LEU A 58 13.49 -7.95 -12.25
N GLU A 59 13.76 -7.06 -13.20
CA GLU A 59 13.31 -5.68 -13.16
C GLU A 59 11.78 -5.58 -13.16
N ARG A 60 11.11 -6.36 -13.99
CA ARG A 60 9.63 -6.45 -13.96
C ARG A 60 9.12 -6.94 -12.62
N SER A 61 9.68 -8.03 -12.10
CA SER A 61 9.30 -8.58 -10.80
C SER A 61 9.53 -7.59 -9.64
N ALA A 62 10.60 -6.79 -9.72
CA ALA A 62 10.92 -5.80 -8.69
C ALA A 62 9.97 -4.60 -8.67
N TYR A 63 9.37 -4.22 -9.81
CA TYR A 63 8.64 -2.95 -9.94
C TYR A 63 7.21 -3.05 -10.45
N ILE A 64 6.77 -4.21 -10.93
CA ILE A 64 5.46 -4.40 -11.57
C ILE A 64 4.65 -5.47 -10.83
N ASP A 65 3.36 -5.22 -10.61
CA ASP A 65 2.39 -6.19 -10.09
C ASP A 65 1.94 -7.15 -11.22
N PRO A 66 2.09 -8.48 -11.04
CA PRO A 66 1.82 -9.43 -12.10
C PRO A 66 0.34 -9.59 -12.45
N LEU A 67 -0.59 -9.24 -11.55
CA LEU A 67 -2.03 -9.36 -11.81
C LEU A 67 -2.55 -8.16 -12.60
N THR A 68 -2.18 -6.95 -12.21
CA THR A 68 -2.72 -5.71 -12.76
C THR A 68 -1.84 -5.08 -13.82
N ASN A 69 -0.58 -5.50 -13.92
CA ASN A 69 0.47 -4.90 -14.74
C ASN A 69 0.75 -3.42 -14.41
N LEU A 70 0.30 -2.95 -13.24
CA LEU A 70 0.64 -1.65 -12.67
C LEU A 70 1.99 -1.71 -11.97
N GLY A 71 2.56 -0.54 -11.60
CA GLY A 71 3.68 -0.52 -10.66
C GLY A 71 3.28 -1.17 -9.33
N ASN A 72 4.21 -1.92 -8.73
CA ASN A 72 4.04 -2.47 -7.39
C ASN A 72 4.60 -1.50 -6.33
N ARG A 73 4.70 -1.92 -5.06
CA ARG A 73 5.27 -1.11 -3.97
C ARG A 73 6.69 -0.62 -4.29
N GLY A 74 7.55 -1.46 -4.86
CA GLY A 74 8.90 -1.05 -5.28
C GLY A 74 8.88 0.01 -6.38
N GLY A 75 7.93 -0.09 -7.32
CA GLY A 75 7.67 0.91 -8.35
C GLY A 75 7.22 2.25 -7.76
N LEU A 76 6.30 2.23 -6.80
CA LEU A 76 5.88 3.41 -6.05
C LEU A 76 7.04 4.08 -5.33
N ASP A 77 7.82 3.32 -4.55
CA ASP A 77 8.95 3.85 -3.78
C ASP A 77 9.96 4.54 -4.69
N ARG A 78 10.30 3.90 -5.81
CA ARG A 78 11.19 4.46 -6.83
C ARG A 78 10.66 5.77 -7.42
N HIS A 79 9.36 5.83 -7.75
CA HIS A 79 8.74 7.03 -8.33
C HIS A 79 8.69 8.17 -7.32
N VAL A 80 8.25 7.89 -6.11
CA VAL A 80 8.20 8.85 -5.01
C VAL A 80 9.62 9.38 -4.70
N ASP A 81 10.66 8.55 -4.71
CA ASP A 81 12.06 8.99 -4.57
C ASP A 81 12.47 10.02 -5.63
N GLN A 82 12.00 9.86 -6.87
CA GLN A 82 12.28 10.80 -7.93
C GLN A 82 11.61 12.16 -7.70
N LEU A 83 10.33 12.16 -7.28
CA LEU A 83 9.60 13.39 -6.95
C LEU A 83 10.24 14.13 -5.79
N TRP A 84 10.65 13.40 -4.72
CA TRP A 84 11.38 13.99 -3.58
C TRP A 84 12.69 14.64 -3.99
N ARG A 85 13.49 13.95 -4.83
CA ARG A 85 14.79 14.49 -5.31
C ARG A 85 14.63 15.74 -6.16
N LYS A 86 13.53 15.84 -6.91
CA LYS A 86 13.22 17.02 -7.72
C LYS A 86 12.58 18.15 -6.92
N GLY A 87 12.07 17.87 -5.72
CA GLY A 87 11.30 18.82 -4.94
C GLY A 87 9.94 19.15 -5.57
N GLU A 88 9.40 18.24 -6.39
CA GLU A 88 8.15 18.45 -7.11
C GLU A 88 6.97 18.10 -6.19
N PRO A 89 6.03 19.02 -5.94
CA PRO A 89 4.84 18.72 -5.16
C PRO A 89 3.86 17.87 -5.97
N PHE A 90 3.15 16.96 -5.28
CA PHE A 90 2.18 16.05 -5.90
C PHE A 90 1.02 15.75 -4.96
N THR A 91 -0.10 15.30 -5.49
CA THR A 91 -1.19 14.73 -4.71
C THR A 91 -1.11 13.22 -4.77
N CYS A 92 -1.27 12.56 -3.63
CA CYS A 92 -1.41 11.11 -3.59
C CYS A 92 -2.79 10.72 -3.08
N ALA A 93 -3.34 9.63 -3.62
CA ALA A 93 -4.53 8.99 -3.09
C ALA A 93 -4.20 7.55 -2.70
N TYR A 94 -4.48 7.19 -1.45
CA TYR A 94 -4.51 5.81 -1.00
C TYR A 94 -5.91 5.27 -1.22
N ILE A 95 -6.00 4.10 -1.83
CA ILE A 95 -7.25 3.49 -2.30
C ILE A 95 -7.25 2.03 -1.82
N ASP A 96 -8.38 1.59 -1.29
CA ASP A 96 -8.56 0.23 -0.79
C ASP A 96 -9.86 -0.34 -1.37
N ILE A 97 -9.78 -1.55 -1.91
CA ILE A 97 -10.93 -2.25 -2.50
C ILE A 97 -11.89 -2.72 -1.41
N ASP A 98 -13.13 -2.27 -1.48
CA ASP A 98 -14.15 -2.68 -0.52
C ASP A 98 -14.55 -4.15 -0.76
N HIS A 99 -14.75 -4.90 0.32
CA HIS A 99 -15.32 -6.25 0.32
C HIS A 99 -14.56 -7.32 -0.50
N LEU A 100 -13.28 -7.12 -0.85
CA LEU A 100 -12.50 -8.11 -1.61
C LEU A 100 -12.45 -9.46 -0.89
N LYS A 101 -12.26 -9.46 0.43
CA LYS A 101 -12.27 -10.68 1.22
C LYS A 101 -13.59 -11.44 1.10
N HIS A 102 -14.71 -10.74 1.20
CA HIS A 102 -16.05 -11.36 1.02
C HIS A 102 -16.20 -11.94 -0.39
N CYS A 103 -15.75 -11.23 -1.42
CA CYS A 103 -15.73 -11.75 -2.78
C CYS A 103 -14.93 -13.04 -2.89
N ASN A 104 -13.72 -13.09 -2.31
CA ASN A 104 -12.89 -14.29 -2.30
C ASN A 104 -13.54 -15.44 -1.55
N ASP A 105 -14.13 -15.18 -0.38
CA ASP A 105 -14.73 -16.20 0.48
C ASP A 105 -15.98 -16.83 -0.15
N VAL A 106 -16.78 -16.04 -0.88
CA VAL A 106 -18.04 -16.51 -1.50
C VAL A 106 -17.83 -17.05 -2.90
N PHE A 107 -17.03 -16.39 -3.75
CA PHE A 107 -16.90 -16.69 -5.18
C PHE A 107 -15.53 -17.27 -5.58
N GLY A 108 -14.60 -17.35 -4.62
CA GLY A 108 -13.24 -17.85 -4.82
C GLY A 108 -12.27 -16.82 -5.41
N HIS A 109 -10.97 -17.11 -5.27
CA HIS A 109 -9.89 -16.19 -5.67
C HIS A 109 -9.89 -15.80 -7.16
N ALA A 110 -10.42 -16.66 -8.03
CA ALA A 110 -10.51 -16.33 -9.45
C ALA A 110 -11.47 -15.16 -9.70
N GLU A 111 -12.60 -15.10 -8.97
CA GLU A 111 -13.53 -13.97 -9.05
C GLU A 111 -12.97 -12.74 -8.33
N GLY A 112 -12.29 -12.91 -7.19
CA GLY A 112 -11.57 -11.84 -6.53
C GLY A 112 -10.55 -11.15 -7.43
N ASN A 113 -9.82 -11.92 -8.23
CA ASN A 113 -8.90 -11.37 -9.22
C ASN A 113 -9.63 -10.57 -10.30
N ARG A 114 -10.79 -11.04 -10.79
CA ARG A 114 -11.63 -10.28 -11.75
C ARG A 114 -12.17 -9.00 -11.11
N TYR A 115 -12.54 -9.06 -9.84
CA TYR A 115 -13.00 -7.92 -9.07
C TYR A 115 -11.93 -6.85 -8.95
N ILE A 116 -10.68 -7.24 -8.60
CA ILE A 116 -9.51 -6.35 -8.59
C ILE A 116 -9.28 -5.72 -9.97
N LEU A 117 -9.28 -6.53 -11.04
CA LEU A 117 -9.05 -6.04 -12.40
C LEU A 117 -10.14 -5.07 -12.87
N ARG A 118 -11.39 -5.27 -12.46
CA ARG A 118 -12.51 -4.35 -12.76
C ARG A 118 -12.28 -2.98 -12.15
N ILE A 119 -11.91 -2.93 -10.88
CA ILE A 119 -11.61 -1.68 -10.16
C ILE A 119 -10.35 -1.03 -10.73
N CYS A 120 -9.31 -1.82 -10.98
CA CYS A 120 -8.08 -1.36 -11.62
C CYS A 120 -8.36 -0.66 -12.95
N ARG A 121 -9.22 -1.25 -13.80
CA ARG A 121 -9.61 -0.64 -15.09
C ARG A 121 -10.34 0.69 -14.87
N ALA A 122 -11.34 0.74 -13.98
CA ALA A 122 -12.08 1.97 -13.71
C ALA A 122 -11.16 3.10 -13.20
N LEU A 123 -10.23 2.78 -12.30
CA LEU A 123 -9.21 3.74 -11.84
C LEU A 123 -8.28 4.19 -12.97
N SER A 124 -7.83 3.27 -13.83
CA SER A 124 -6.94 3.59 -14.94
C SER A 124 -7.61 4.46 -16.02
N GLU A 125 -8.91 4.29 -16.25
CA GLU A 125 -9.68 5.08 -17.21
C GLU A 125 -9.91 6.54 -16.75
N THR A 126 -9.75 6.82 -15.46
CA THR A 126 -9.88 8.17 -14.87
C THR A 126 -8.55 8.91 -14.76
N MET A 127 -7.43 8.26 -15.03
CA MET A 127 -6.11 8.87 -14.92
C MET A 127 -5.85 9.88 -16.03
N GLU A 128 -5.17 10.97 -15.66
CA GLU A 128 -4.63 11.95 -16.59
C GLU A 128 -3.20 11.60 -17.03
N HIS A 129 -2.66 12.37 -18.00
CA HIS A 129 -1.45 11.97 -18.74
C HIS A 129 -0.21 11.73 -17.84
N ASP A 130 -0.03 12.50 -16.76
CA ASP A 130 1.15 12.44 -15.90
C ASP A 130 0.89 11.68 -14.57
N GLU A 131 -0.22 10.97 -14.48
CA GLU A 131 -0.60 10.24 -13.28
C GLU A 131 -0.17 8.79 -13.35
N LEU A 132 0.20 8.24 -12.20
CA LEU A 132 0.63 6.84 -12.09
C LEU A 132 -0.15 6.13 -10.99
N LEU A 133 -0.68 4.96 -11.34
CA LEU A 133 -1.37 4.06 -10.41
C LEU A 133 -0.46 2.89 -10.05
N PHE A 134 -0.42 2.57 -8.76
CA PHE A 134 0.38 1.48 -8.20
C PHE A 134 -0.51 0.55 -7.39
N ARG A 135 -0.26 -0.75 -7.44
CA ARG A 135 -0.86 -1.72 -6.53
C ARG A 135 0.17 -2.13 -5.49
N ILE A 136 -0.06 -1.77 -4.23
CA ILE A 136 0.93 -1.92 -3.15
C ILE A 136 0.62 -3.06 -2.18
N GLY A 137 -0.57 -3.63 -2.27
CA GLY A 137 -1.05 -4.74 -1.45
C GLY A 137 -2.07 -5.58 -2.20
N GLY A 138 -2.73 -6.49 -1.50
CA GLY A 138 -3.78 -7.34 -2.07
C GLY A 138 -4.96 -6.53 -2.62
N ASP A 139 -5.45 -5.59 -1.82
CA ASP A 139 -6.59 -4.69 -2.04
C ASP A 139 -6.20 -3.21 -2.06
N GLU A 140 -4.91 -2.90 -1.86
CA GLU A 140 -4.41 -1.53 -1.70
C GLU A 140 -3.79 -0.99 -2.99
N PHE A 141 -4.20 0.23 -3.37
CA PHE A 141 -3.64 0.98 -4.49
C PHE A 141 -3.19 2.37 -4.04
N VAL A 142 -2.25 2.95 -4.77
CA VAL A 142 -1.83 4.35 -4.62
C VAL A 142 -1.82 5.02 -5.98
N LEU A 143 -2.50 6.15 -6.09
CA LEU A 143 -2.48 7.02 -7.26
C LEU A 143 -1.60 8.24 -6.93
N ILE A 144 -0.66 8.55 -7.80
CA ILE A 144 0.19 9.76 -7.74
C ILE A 144 -0.23 10.68 -8.87
N ALA A 145 -0.62 11.90 -8.52
CA ALA A 145 -1.13 12.93 -9.42
C ALA A 145 -0.35 14.25 -9.22
N PRO A 146 0.70 14.53 -9.99
CA PRO A 146 1.53 15.71 -9.80
C PRO A 146 0.79 17.03 -10.01
N ALA A 147 -0.08 17.10 -11.01
CA ALA A 147 -0.77 18.33 -11.39
C ALA A 147 -2.08 18.57 -10.64
N ALA A 148 -2.76 17.52 -10.18
CA ALA A 148 -4.07 17.63 -9.53
C ALA A 148 -3.99 18.22 -8.13
N SER A 149 -4.93 19.08 -7.77
CA SER A 149 -5.19 19.43 -6.37
C SER A 149 -5.86 18.25 -5.62
N GLU A 150 -5.84 18.31 -4.31
CA GLU A 150 -6.50 17.31 -3.48
C GLU A 150 -8.00 17.19 -3.79
N THR A 151 -8.69 18.33 -3.88
CA THR A 151 -10.13 18.38 -4.14
C THR A 151 -10.50 17.88 -5.55
N GLU A 152 -9.71 18.19 -6.57
CA GLU A 152 -9.92 17.68 -7.92
C GLU A 152 -9.78 16.17 -8.00
N LEU A 153 -8.76 15.62 -7.34
CA LEU A 153 -8.53 14.19 -7.28
C LEU A 153 -9.65 13.47 -6.50
N GLU A 154 -10.08 14.03 -5.36
CA GLU A 154 -11.22 13.51 -4.58
C GLU A 154 -12.49 13.46 -5.39
N GLN A 155 -12.84 14.54 -6.10
CA GLN A 155 -14.04 14.59 -6.94
C GLN A 155 -13.99 13.55 -8.06
N ARG A 156 -12.86 13.40 -8.73
CA ARG A 156 -12.64 12.43 -9.80
C ARG A 156 -12.78 10.99 -9.31
N LEU A 157 -12.16 10.66 -8.17
CA LEU A 157 -12.26 9.33 -7.56
C LEU A 157 -13.68 9.01 -7.11
N GLU A 158 -14.42 10.00 -6.56
CA GLU A 158 -15.82 9.81 -6.17
C GLU A 158 -16.73 9.56 -7.38
N GLN A 159 -16.51 10.27 -8.48
CA GLN A 159 -17.24 10.05 -9.74
C GLN A 159 -16.96 8.64 -10.27
N THR A 160 -15.69 8.22 -10.25
CA THR A 160 -15.29 6.87 -10.68
C THR A 160 -15.94 5.80 -9.82
N ARG A 161 -15.94 5.98 -8.51
CA ARG A 161 -16.58 5.06 -7.57
C ARG A 161 -18.07 4.94 -7.82
N THR A 162 -18.76 6.07 -7.98
CA THR A 162 -20.20 6.11 -8.24
C THR A 162 -20.54 5.41 -9.56
N GLY A 163 -19.82 5.73 -10.63
CA GLY A 163 -20.02 5.07 -11.93
C GLY A 163 -19.73 3.57 -11.90
N LEU A 164 -18.74 3.13 -11.10
CA LEU A 164 -18.43 1.72 -10.91
C LEU A 164 -19.53 0.98 -10.16
N ILE A 165 -20.10 1.58 -9.11
CA ILE A 165 -21.24 1.05 -8.37
C ILE A 165 -22.44 0.90 -9.30
N GLU A 166 -22.79 1.94 -10.05
CA GLU A 166 -23.90 1.92 -11.01
C GLU A 166 -23.71 0.84 -12.08
N ALA A 167 -22.52 0.75 -12.67
CA ALA A 167 -22.22 -0.25 -13.70
C ALA A 167 -22.23 -1.70 -13.20
N THR A 168 -22.10 -1.94 -11.88
CA THR A 168 -22.10 -3.27 -11.29
C THR A 168 -23.37 -3.59 -10.51
N SER A 169 -24.32 -2.65 -10.40
CA SER A 169 -25.61 -2.82 -9.70
C SER A 169 -26.70 -3.49 -10.56
N ASP A 170 -26.44 -3.73 -11.85
CA ASP A 170 -27.43 -4.30 -12.80
C ASP A 170 -27.65 -5.82 -12.66
N GLY A 171 -27.03 -6.45 -11.68
CA GLY A 171 -27.15 -7.88 -11.38
C GLY A 171 -26.35 -8.81 -12.31
N LYS A 172 -25.63 -8.28 -13.31
CA LYS A 172 -24.74 -9.09 -14.17
C LYS A 172 -23.40 -9.37 -13.52
N ALA A 173 -22.93 -8.50 -12.63
CA ALA A 173 -21.76 -8.73 -11.82
C ALA A 173 -22.12 -9.56 -10.58
N PRO A 174 -21.28 -10.51 -10.14
CA PRO A 174 -21.54 -11.30 -8.93
C PRO A 174 -21.65 -10.45 -7.66
N MET A 175 -21.01 -9.28 -7.66
CA MET A 175 -20.99 -8.35 -6.54
C MET A 175 -20.82 -6.91 -7.04
N ILE A 176 -21.44 -5.96 -6.33
CA ILE A 176 -21.24 -4.54 -6.57
C ILE A 176 -19.79 -4.18 -6.26
N ALA A 177 -19.12 -3.52 -7.22
CA ALA A 177 -17.74 -3.13 -7.07
C ALA A 177 -17.63 -1.71 -6.49
N SER A 178 -16.82 -1.56 -5.46
CA SER A 178 -16.58 -0.30 -4.77
C SER A 178 -15.16 -0.25 -4.21
N PHE A 179 -14.69 0.96 -3.93
CA PHE A 179 -13.44 1.22 -3.25
C PHE A 179 -13.57 2.43 -2.33
N SER A 180 -12.73 2.49 -1.33
CA SER A 180 -12.60 3.62 -0.41
C SER A 180 -11.26 4.31 -0.65
N PHE A 181 -11.20 5.63 -0.45
CA PHE A 181 -9.97 6.38 -0.74
C PHE A 181 -9.78 7.56 0.21
N GLY A 182 -8.52 8.05 0.26
CA GLY A 182 -8.15 9.28 0.94
C GLY A 182 -7.03 9.98 0.18
N CYS A 183 -7.19 11.28 -0.09
CA CYS A 183 -6.23 12.09 -0.81
C CYS A 183 -5.41 12.99 0.12
N SER A 184 -4.15 13.23 -0.21
CA SER A 184 -3.28 14.17 0.53
C SER A 184 -2.34 14.87 -0.45
N ARG A 185 -2.24 16.20 -0.32
CA ARG A 185 -1.22 17.00 -1.03
C ARG A 185 0.09 16.89 -0.29
N VAL A 186 1.17 16.71 -1.02
CA VAL A 186 2.53 16.54 -0.51
C VAL A 186 3.43 17.57 -1.16
N ASP A 187 4.17 18.32 -0.35
CA ASP A 187 5.20 19.25 -0.82
C ASP A 187 6.55 18.96 -0.14
N PRO A 188 7.48 18.29 -0.86
CA PRO A 188 8.78 17.96 -0.32
C PRO A 188 9.59 19.17 0.14
N LEU A 189 9.39 20.36 -0.49
CA LEU A 189 10.10 21.59 -0.13
C LEU A 189 9.48 22.30 1.07
N ALA A 190 8.21 22.05 1.39
CA ALA A 190 7.56 22.56 2.59
C ALA A 190 7.94 21.78 3.86
N GLY A 191 8.71 20.69 3.71
CA GLY A 191 9.19 19.86 4.82
C GLY A 191 8.32 18.64 5.10
N ASP A 192 7.38 18.29 4.19
CA ASP A 192 6.59 17.07 4.30
C ASP A 192 7.49 15.83 4.27
N THR A 193 7.08 14.82 5.02
CA THR A 193 7.80 13.55 5.07
C THR A 193 6.96 12.44 4.42
N ARG A 194 7.63 11.40 3.93
CA ARG A 194 6.95 10.21 3.40
C ARG A 194 6.02 9.57 4.41
N ARG A 195 6.40 9.61 5.69
CA ARG A 195 5.58 9.09 6.78
C ARG A 195 4.28 9.88 6.91
N GLN A 196 4.35 11.22 6.85
CA GLN A 196 3.16 12.08 6.88
C GLN A 196 2.27 11.81 5.67
N MET A 197 2.85 11.73 4.46
CA MET A 197 2.12 11.38 3.24
C MET A 197 1.25 10.13 3.43
N THR A 198 1.86 9.04 3.90
CA THR A 198 1.14 7.77 4.11
C THR A 198 0.08 7.90 5.20
N MET A 199 0.43 8.51 6.34
CA MET A 199 -0.48 8.62 7.49
C MET A 199 -1.70 9.50 7.19
N ASP A 200 -1.53 10.61 6.47
CA ASP A 200 -2.61 11.56 6.21
C ASP A 200 -3.61 11.00 5.19
N ALA A 201 -3.12 10.37 4.13
CA ALA A 201 -3.98 9.72 3.14
C ALA A 201 -4.71 8.49 3.73
N ASP A 202 -4.02 7.66 4.52
CA ASP A 202 -4.60 6.50 5.19
C ASP A 202 -5.69 6.91 6.20
N ARG A 203 -5.45 7.96 6.99
CA ARG A 203 -6.45 8.54 7.91
C ARG A 203 -7.70 9.01 7.17
N LYS A 204 -7.55 9.69 6.04
CA LYS A 204 -8.67 10.17 5.24
C LYS A 204 -9.44 9.01 4.61
N MET A 205 -8.75 8.01 4.08
CA MET A 205 -9.35 6.78 3.56
C MET A 205 -10.18 6.06 4.65
N TYR A 206 -9.64 5.95 5.86
CA TYR A 206 -10.36 5.32 6.97
C TYR A 206 -11.64 6.10 7.36
N ARG A 207 -11.57 7.43 7.43
CA ARG A 207 -12.76 8.28 7.64
C ARG A 207 -13.82 8.07 6.55
N TYR A 208 -13.35 7.98 5.30
CA TYR A 208 -14.23 7.71 4.17
C TYR A 208 -14.95 6.37 4.32
N LYS A 209 -14.23 5.30 4.69
CA LYS A 209 -14.82 3.99 4.98
C LYS A 209 -15.89 4.04 6.07
N LEU A 210 -15.65 4.79 7.14
CA LEU A 210 -16.62 4.93 8.23
C LEU A 210 -17.90 5.62 7.77
N MET A 211 -17.80 6.73 7.03
CA MET A 211 -18.95 7.48 6.55
C MET A 211 -19.85 6.67 5.61
N HIS A 212 -19.26 5.85 4.76
CA HIS A 212 -20.00 5.06 3.77
C HIS A 212 -20.57 3.75 4.33
N ARG A 213 -20.04 3.22 5.44
CA ARG A 213 -20.64 2.09 6.16
C ARG A 213 -21.97 2.46 6.81
N VAL A 214 -22.15 3.69 7.24
CA VAL A 214 -23.39 4.18 7.88
C VAL A 214 -24.54 4.35 6.88
N GLN A 215 -24.26 4.42 5.58
CA GLN A 215 -25.25 4.66 4.52
C GLN A 215 -25.78 3.40 3.82
N GLN A 216 -25.29 2.21 4.15
CA GLN A 216 -25.84 0.96 3.59
C GLN A 216 -27.00 0.47 4.47
N PRO A 217 -28.20 0.20 3.90
CA PRO A 217 -29.29 -0.40 4.66
C PRO A 217 -28.88 -1.79 5.16
N GLU A 218 -29.13 -2.04 6.43
CA GLU A 218 -29.01 -3.35 7.06
C GLU A 218 -29.90 -4.38 6.33
N GLY A 219 -29.30 -5.12 5.42
CA GLY A 219 -29.93 -6.24 4.74
C GLY A 219 -28.96 -7.38 4.63
N ASP A 220 -29.13 -8.32 5.53
CA ASP A 220 -28.55 -9.62 5.73
C ASP A 220 -27.56 -9.73 6.89
N SER A 221 -28.06 -10.48 7.86
CA SER A 221 -27.41 -10.90 9.10
C SER A 221 -26.16 -11.73 8.80
N ALA A 222 -25.04 -11.05 8.53
CA ALA A 222 -23.73 -11.64 8.77
C ALA A 222 -23.43 -11.50 10.27
N PRO A 223 -22.86 -12.51 10.94
CA PRO A 223 -22.54 -12.40 12.35
C PRO A 223 -21.65 -11.18 12.56
N GLN A 224 -22.07 -10.31 13.47
CA GLN A 224 -21.31 -9.17 13.94
C GLN A 224 -19.92 -9.66 14.34
N ARG A 225 -18.94 -9.49 13.46
CA ARG A 225 -17.55 -9.63 13.85
C ARG A 225 -17.22 -8.44 14.74
N PRO A 226 -16.56 -8.66 15.87
CA PRO A 226 -16.17 -7.58 16.76
C PRO A 226 -15.29 -6.57 16.04
N VAL A 227 -15.46 -5.30 16.38
CA VAL A 227 -14.80 -4.09 15.88
C VAL A 227 -13.25 -4.14 15.90
N ALA A 228 -12.67 -5.23 16.38
CA ALA A 228 -11.24 -5.48 16.55
C ALA A 228 -10.39 -5.50 15.27
N ASP A 229 -10.99 -5.61 14.08
CA ASP A 229 -10.25 -5.70 12.82
C ASP A 229 -9.65 -4.34 12.33
N HIS A 230 -9.87 -3.25 13.06
CA HIS A 230 -9.55 -1.89 12.59
C HIS A 230 -8.50 -1.14 13.42
N LEU A 231 -8.00 -1.74 14.49
CA LEU A 231 -6.90 -1.15 15.24
C LEU A 231 -5.56 -1.46 14.56
N PRO A 232 -4.63 -0.52 14.47
CA PRO A 232 -3.38 -0.66 13.70
C PRO A 232 -2.40 -1.67 14.27
N CYS A 233 -2.78 -2.41 15.30
CA CYS A 233 -2.00 -3.48 15.90
C CYS A 233 -2.57 -4.83 15.48
N ASN A 234 -1.70 -5.71 15.00
CA ASN A 234 -2.05 -7.09 14.72
C ASN A 234 -2.56 -7.75 16.02
N ASP A 235 -3.79 -8.26 16.02
CA ASP A 235 -4.46 -8.92 17.14
C ASP A 235 -3.55 -9.94 17.87
N ARG A 236 -2.73 -10.66 17.11
CA ARG A 236 -1.77 -11.62 17.67
C ARG A 236 -0.67 -10.95 18.48
N VAL A 237 -0.19 -9.79 18.05
CA VAL A 237 0.83 -9.03 18.79
C VAL A 237 0.23 -8.44 20.06
N PHE A 238 -0.97 -7.86 19.97
CA PHE A 238 -1.68 -7.35 21.13
C PHE A 238 -2.00 -8.46 22.15
N GLN A 239 -2.48 -9.61 21.70
CA GLN A 239 -2.72 -10.78 22.55
C GLN A 239 -1.43 -11.28 23.18
N ALA A 240 -0.33 -11.37 22.43
CA ALA A 240 0.97 -11.79 22.98
C ALA A 240 1.47 -10.84 24.08
N ILE A 241 1.35 -9.52 23.86
CA ILE A 241 1.70 -8.51 24.88
C ILE A 241 0.76 -8.63 26.10
N SER A 242 -0.54 -8.85 25.86
CA SER A 242 -1.56 -8.98 26.91
C SER A 242 -1.35 -10.24 27.78
N MET A 243 -0.84 -11.31 27.18
CA MET A 243 -0.55 -12.57 27.88
C MET A 243 0.82 -12.58 28.59
N SER A 244 1.72 -11.68 28.23
CA SER A 244 3.10 -11.66 28.75
C SER A 244 3.23 -11.07 30.15
N SER A 245 2.18 -10.52 30.75
CA SER A 245 2.24 -9.89 32.07
C SER A 245 0.89 -9.95 32.79
N GLU A 246 0.89 -10.50 34.01
CA GLU A 246 -0.29 -10.52 34.90
C GLU A 246 -0.55 -9.15 35.57
N THR A 247 0.45 -8.27 35.57
CA THR A 247 0.43 -6.98 36.29
C THR A 247 0.36 -5.76 35.38
N ARG A 248 0.27 -5.96 34.06
CA ARG A 248 0.13 -4.87 33.07
C ARG A 248 -1.18 -5.00 32.34
N TYR A 249 -1.79 -3.86 32.05
CA TYR A 249 -3.08 -3.75 31.41
C TYR A 249 -2.93 -3.04 30.06
N PRO A 250 -2.33 -3.70 29.05
CA PRO A 250 -2.18 -3.08 27.75
C PRO A 250 -3.54 -2.77 27.15
N PHE A 251 -3.61 -1.63 26.50
CA PHE A 251 -4.75 -1.22 25.68
C PHE A 251 -4.26 -0.49 24.42
N ILE A 252 -5.08 -0.50 23.41
CA ILE A 252 -4.88 0.28 22.19
C ILE A 252 -6.07 1.23 22.09
N LEU A 253 -5.79 2.50 21.87
CA LEU A 253 -6.79 3.53 21.66
C LEU A 253 -6.56 4.15 20.29
N ASN A 254 -7.58 4.16 19.47
CA ASN A 254 -7.61 4.96 18.26
C ASN A 254 -8.01 6.39 18.64
N LEU A 255 -7.05 7.33 18.55
CA LEU A 255 -7.27 8.72 18.96
C LEU A 255 -8.23 9.48 18.04
N ASP A 256 -8.37 9.04 16.80
CA ASP A 256 -9.27 9.68 15.84
C ASP A 256 -10.74 9.21 15.99
N THR A 257 -10.94 7.94 16.34
CA THR A 257 -12.29 7.34 16.43
C THR A 257 -12.78 7.19 17.86
N GLY A 258 -11.89 7.27 18.85
CA GLY A 258 -12.19 6.95 20.24
C GLY A 258 -12.40 5.47 20.51
N GLU A 259 -12.22 4.60 19.49
CA GLU A 259 -12.31 3.15 19.64
C GLU A 259 -11.10 2.63 20.41
N SER A 260 -11.33 1.66 21.27
CA SER A 260 -10.25 1.04 22.02
C SER A 260 -10.38 -0.47 22.10
N GLN A 261 -9.24 -1.12 22.29
CA GLN A 261 -9.13 -2.54 22.62
C GLN A 261 -8.36 -2.68 23.93
N TRP A 262 -8.94 -3.38 24.88
CA TRP A 262 -8.38 -3.61 26.21
C TRP A 262 -8.02 -5.08 26.40
N SER A 263 -6.96 -5.33 27.16
CA SER A 263 -6.62 -6.70 27.54
C SER A 263 -7.73 -7.35 28.37
N VAL A 264 -7.82 -8.69 28.32
CA VAL A 264 -8.80 -9.46 29.09
C VAL A 264 -8.65 -9.18 30.59
N ASN A 265 -7.40 -9.04 31.06
CA ASN A 265 -7.11 -8.72 32.46
C ASN A 265 -7.64 -7.34 32.85
N ALA A 266 -7.47 -6.32 31.98
CA ALA A 266 -8.01 -4.98 32.22
C ALA A 266 -9.55 -5.01 32.31
N VAL A 267 -10.22 -5.71 31.41
CA VAL A 267 -11.67 -5.84 31.44
C VAL A 267 -12.17 -6.46 32.75
N ARG A 268 -11.52 -7.55 33.19
CA ARG A 268 -11.87 -8.24 34.42
C ARG A 268 -11.60 -7.38 35.67
N ASP A 269 -10.40 -6.82 35.77
CA ASP A 269 -9.92 -6.20 37.01
C ASP A 269 -10.46 -4.76 37.18
N PHE A 270 -10.74 -4.05 36.07
CA PHE A 270 -11.36 -2.72 36.10
C PHE A 270 -12.88 -2.72 35.87
N GLY A 271 -13.49 -3.90 35.67
CA GLY A 271 -14.93 -4.03 35.46
C GLY A 271 -15.42 -3.29 34.19
N LEU A 272 -14.65 -3.37 33.11
CA LEU A 272 -15.07 -2.79 31.84
C LEU A 272 -16.18 -3.63 31.20
N PRO A 273 -17.13 -3.01 30.47
CA PRO A 273 -18.29 -3.72 29.92
C PRO A 273 -17.90 -4.70 28.80
N SER A 274 -16.79 -4.47 28.11
CA SER A 274 -16.27 -5.33 27.04
C SER A 274 -14.80 -5.02 26.78
N GLN A 275 -14.14 -5.83 25.93
CA GLN A 275 -12.79 -5.54 25.45
C GLN A 275 -12.74 -4.32 24.50
N HIS A 276 -13.88 -3.93 23.93
CA HIS A 276 -14.06 -2.82 22.99
C HIS A 276 -15.15 -1.87 23.47
N PRO A 277 -14.93 -1.14 24.60
CA PRO A 277 -15.90 -0.20 25.08
C PRO A 277 -15.94 1.06 24.22
N PHE A 278 -17.14 1.58 23.97
CA PHE A 278 -17.36 2.92 23.42
C PHE A 278 -17.01 3.98 24.48
N ASN A 279 -16.48 5.15 24.07
CA ASN A 279 -16.04 6.25 24.95
C ASN A 279 -15.05 5.77 26.03
N SER A 280 -14.08 4.96 25.62
CA SER A 280 -13.14 4.32 26.54
C SER A 280 -12.27 5.30 27.34
N VAL A 281 -11.97 6.48 26.78
CA VAL A 281 -11.18 7.52 27.46
C VAL A 281 -11.94 8.05 28.68
N ASP A 282 -13.19 8.44 28.51
CA ASP A 282 -14.01 8.97 29.63
C ASP A 282 -14.30 7.90 30.68
N MET A 283 -14.55 6.66 30.24
CA MET A 283 -14.74 5.52 31.14
C MET A 283 -13.49 5.19 31.93
N TRP A 284 -12.30 5.31 31.32
CA TRP A 284 -11.02 5.11 31.97
C TRP A 284 -10.71 6.28 32.93
N LEU A 285 -10.86 7.54 32.48
CA LEU A 285 -10.69 8.72 33.34
C LEU A 285 -11.60 8.68 34.58
N ALA A 286 -12.81 8.16 34.46
CA ALA A 286 -13.72 7.99 35.60
C ALA A 286 -13.15 7.03 36.68
N ARG A 287 -12.22 6.15 36.34
CA ARG A 287 -11.56 5.17 37.22
C ARG A 287 -10.22 5.63 37.75
N VAL A 288 -9.64 6.66 37.12
CA VAL A 288 -8.40 7.31 37.60
C VAL A 288 -8.71 8.06 38.90
N HIS A 289 -7.77 8.01 39.86
CA HIS A 289 -7.92 8.74 41.11
C HIS A 289 -8.23 10.23 40.84
N PRO A 290 -9.14 10.89 41.58
CA PRO A 290 -9.55 12.24 41.29
C PRO A 290 -8.41 13.24 41.19
N GLU A 291 -7.34 13.10 42.00
CA GLU A 291 -6.17 13.97 41.99
C GLU A 291 -5.31 13.81 40.72
N ASP A 292 -5.36 12.69 40.03
CA ASP A 292 -4.55 12.39 38.84
C ASP A 292 -5.27 12.66 37.53
N ARG A 293 -6.61 12.88 37.56
CA ARG A 293 -7.44 12.99 36.37
C ARG A 293 -7.05 14.12 35.43
N ASP A 294 -6.71 15.28 36.01
CA ASP A 294 -6.35 16.49 35.22
C ASP A 294 -4.98 16.31 34.57
N ASN A 295 -4.04 15.67 35.25
CA ASN A 295 -2.74 15.33 34.68
C ASN A 295 -2.87 14.33 33.54
N VAL A 296 -3.63 13.27 33.74
CA VAL A 296 -3.89 12.22 32.73
C VAL A 296 -4.60 12.80 31.50
N ARG A 297 -5.59 13.68 31.70
CA ARG A 297 -6.28 14.35 30.61
C ARG A 297 -5.33 15.26 29.82
N SER A 298 -4.53 16.04 30.50
CA SER A 298 -3.54 16.93 29.87
C SER A 298 -2.51 16.15 29.05
N GLU A 299 -2.05 15.01 29.55
CA GLU A 299 -1.11 14.15 28.84
C GLU A 299 -1.74 13.46 27.63
N LEU A 300 -3.00 13.01 27.74
CA LEU A 300 -3.75 12.50 26.59
C LEU A 300 -3.93 13.58 25.52
N ASP A 301 -4.26 14.80 25.92
CA ASP A 301 -4.39 15.92 24.97
C ASP A 301 -3.07 16.23 24.25
N MET A 302 -1.92 16.11 24.94
CA MET A 302 -0.61 16.23 24.30
C MET A 302 -0.32 15.11 23.30
N VAL A 303 -0.73 13.88 23.58
CA VAL A 303 -0.60 12.74 22.65
C VAL A 303 -1.52 12.95 21.44
N VAL A 304 -2.77 13.34 21.66
CA VAL A 304 -3.76 13.61 20.60
C VAL A 304 -3.30 14.73 19.67
N ASN A 305 -2.69 15.79 20.23
CA ASN A 305 -2.21 16.93 19.46
C ASN A 305 -0.82 16.71 18.82
N GLY A 306 -0.28 15.47 18.89
CA GLY A 306 0.98 15.11 18.23
C GLY A 306 2.24 15.66 18.89
N SER A 307 2.12 16.21 20.10
CA SER A 307 3.24 16.81 20.84
C SER A 307 4.16 15.77 21.51
N TRP A 308 3.72 14.52 21.60
CA TRP A 308 4.46 13.43 22.23
C TRP A 308 4.45 12.13 21.40
N HIS A 309 5.60 11.44 21.36
CA HIS A 309 5.78 10.22 20.59
C HIS A 309 5.83 8.94 21.44
N PHE A 310 6.06 9.07 22.75
CA PHE A 310 6.08 7.96 23.71
C PHE A 310 5.51 8.42 25.04
N HIS A 311 4.65 7.59 25.60
CA HIS A 311 4.03 7.87 26.88
C HIS A 311 4.21 6.66 27.82
N TYR A 312 4.73 6.91 29.02
CA TYR A 312 4.80 5.94 30.11
C TYR A 312 4.21 6.59 31.36
N MET A 313 3.08 6.07 31.82
CA MET A 313 2.47 6.46 33.10
C MET A 313 2.42 5.30 34.05
N GLN A 314 2.71 5.56 35.31
CA GLN A 314 2.55 4.64 36.43
C GLN A 314 1.54 5.26 37.41
N TYR A 315 0.42 4.59 37.61
CA TYR A 315 -0.65 5.01 38.54
C TYR A 315 -0.68 4.08 39.75
#